data_6f4508089dcf6b7294b8446874923658
#
_entry.id   6f4508089dcf6b7294b8446874923658
#
_cell.length_a   1.000
_cell.length_b   1.000
_cell.length_c   1.000
_cell.angle_alpha   90.00
_cell.angle_beta   90.00
_cell.angle_gamma   90.00
#
_symmetry.space_group_name_H-M   'P 1'
#
loop_
_entity.id
_entity.type
_entity.pdbx_description
1 polymer ?
#
loop_
_entity_poly.entity_id
_entity_poly.type
_entity_poly.pdbx_seq_one_letter_code
_entity_poly.pdbx_strand_id
1 'polypeptide(L)'
;MKTRITEMLEIEHPIIQGGMHYVGLAELASAVSNAGGLGIITGLTQGTPEKLTAEINKCKDMTDKPFGVNLTFLPSLTPPDYPGLIESIIKGGVKIVETAGSNPAKWLPVLKEHGIKVIHKCCSVRHALKAESIGCDAVSVDGFECGGHPGEDDVPNFILLPRAADELSIPFVASGGMADGRSLVASLAMGADGMNMGTRFVVTKEAPVHENVKEAILKATELDTRLVMRPLRNTERVLNNAAVELSLIHI
;
A
#
# COMPACT_ATOMS: atom_id res chain seq x y z
N MET A 1 -6.45 2.99 -19.55
CA MET A 1 -6.88 4.40 -19.24
C MET A 1 -5.62 5.22 -18.95
N LYS A 2 -5.44 6.38 -19.57
CA LYS A 2 -4.22 7.19 -19.39
C LYS A 2 -4.39 8.19 -18.24
N THR A 3 -3.56 8.08 -17.22
CA THR A 3 -3.48 9.00 -16.07
C THR A 3 -2.01 9.27 -15.74
N ARG A 4 -1.72 10.28 -14.91
CA ARG A 4 -0.33 10.56 -14.48
C ARG A 4 0.33 9.34 -13.81
N ILE A 5 -0.45 8.55 -13.04
CA ILE A 5 0.03 7.31 -12.40
C ILE A 5 0.35 6.24 -13.43
N THR A 6 -0.51 6.00 -14.43
CA THR A 6 -0.22 4.96 -15.44
C THR A 6 0.99 5.30 -16.29
N GLU A 7 1.18 6.56 -16.61
CA GLU A 7 2.35 7.03 -17.38
C GLU A 7 3.64 6.93 -16.55
N MET A 8 3.59 7.32 -15.26
CA MET A 8 4.74 7.31 -14.37
C MET A 8 5.21 5.88 -14.04
N LEU A 9 4.27 4.95 -13.85
CA LEU A 9 4.55 3.57 -13.43
C LEU A 9 4.62 2.58 -14.60
N GLU A 10 4.34 3.04 -15.83
CA GLU A 10 4.32 2.21 -17.05
C GLU A 10 3.34 1.03 -16.96
N ILE A 11 2.16 1.29 -16.35
CA ILE A 11 1.09 0.30 -16.18
C ILE A 11 -0.13 0.64 -17.06
N GLU A 12 -0.95 -0.36 -17.38
CA GLU A 12 -2.12 -0.22 -18.26
C GLU A 12 -3.34 0.39 -17.55
N HIS A 13 -3.55 -0.03 -16.29
CA HIS A 13 -4.70 0.35 -15.47
C HIS A 13 -4.24 1.14 -14.24
N PRO A 14 -4.93 2.23 -13.85
CA PRO A 14 -4.55 3.04 -12.70
C PRO A 14 -4.97 2.36 -11.38
N ILE A 15 -4.52 1.13 -11.19
CA ILE A 15 -4.86 0.26 -10.06
C ILE A 15 -3.58 -0.29 -9.45
N ILE A 16 -3.42 -0.08 -8.15
CA ILE A 16 -2.32 -0.59 -7.35
C ILE A 16 -2.86 -1.61 -6.35
N GLN A 17 -2.22 -2.77 -6.26
CA GLN A 17 -2.36 -3.65 -5.11
C GLN A 17 -1.33 -3.20 -4.09
N GLY A 18 -1.77 -2.52 -3.03
CA GLY A 18 -0.89 -1.99 -1.99
C GLY A 18 -0.16 -3.07 -1.19
N GLY A 19 0.97 -2.70 -0.61
CA GLY A 19 1.72 -3.59 0.26
C GLY A 19 0.86 -4.07 1.45
N MET A 20 0.78 -5.38 1.63
CA MET A 20 0.02 -6.02 2.71
C MET A 20 0.89 -7.09 3.37
N HIS A 21 1.09 -6.96 4.69
CA HIS A 21 1.92 -7.88 5.45
C HIS A 21 1.40 -9.31 5.36
N TYR A 22 2.28 -10.27 5.05
CA TYR A 22 1.98 -11.69 4.77
C TYR A 22 1.01 -11.96 3.61
N VAL A 23 0.63 -10.99 2.82
CA VAL A 23 -0.27 -11.14 1.66
C VAL A 23 0.42 -10.76 0.35
N GLY A 24 1.13 -9.63 0.33
CA GLY A 24 1.84 -9.14 -0.84
C GLY A 24 3.09 -9.97 -1.12
N LEU A 25 2.93 -11.15 -1.72
CA LEU A 25 4.01 -12.02 -2.19
C LEU A 25 4.07 -12.05 -3.71
N ALA A 26 5.07 -12.72 -4.27
CA ALA A 26 5.35 -12.75 -5.70
C ALA A 26 4.15 -13.23 -6.53
N GLU A 27 3.40 -14.22 -6.03
CA GLU A 27 2.22 -14.76 -6.71
C GLU A 27 1.14 -13.70 -6.93
N LEU A 28 0.81 -12.96 -5.88
CA LEU A 28 -0.20 -11.90 -5.97
C LEU A 28 0.33 -10.72 -6.79
N ALA A 29 1.56 -10.29 -6.51
CA ALA A 29 2.15 -9.13 -7.17
C ALA A 29 2.27 -9.36 -8.69
N SER A 30 2.79 -10.52 -9.12
CA SER A 30 2.90 -10.87 -10.53
C SER A 30 1.54 -10.99 -11.23
N ALA A 31 0.55 -11.58 -10.57
CA ALA A 31 -0.80 -11.70 -11.14
C ALA A 31 -1.44 -10.33 -11.39
N VAL A 32 -1.31 -9.39 -10.45
CA VAL A 32 -1.80 -8.01 -10.62
C VAL A 32 -1.05 -7.28 -11.73
N SER A 33 0.28 -7.43 -11.78
CA SER A 33 1.11 -6.82 -12.83
C SER A 33 0.77 -7.38 -14.22
N ASN A 34 0.60 -8.70 -14.34
CA ASN A 34 0.18 -9.36 -15.58
C ASN A 34 -1.22 -8.92 -16.03
N ALA A 35 -2.09 -8.55 -15.09
CA ALA A 35 -3.41 -7.99 -15.38
C ALA A 35 -3.38 -6.48 -15.71
N GLY A 36 -2.20 -5.87 -15.80
CA GLY A 36 -2.01 -4.47 -16.20
C GLY A 36 -2.09 -3.44 -15.08
N GLY A 37 -2.21 -3.87 -13.82
CA GLY A 37 -2.06 -3.01 -12.64
C GLY A 37 -0.62 -2.98 -12.11
N LEU A 38 -0.41 -2.42 -10.92
CA LEU A 38 0.85 -2.50 -10.19
C LEU A 38 0.69 -3.47 -9.01
N GLY A 39 1.35 -4.63 -9.08
CA GLY A 39 1.50 -5.54 -7.94
C GLY A 39 2.66 -5.10 -7.04
N ILE A 40 2.52 -5.29 -5.73
CA ILE A 40 3.55 -4.89 -4.75
C ILE A 40 3.89 -6.05 -3.81
N ILE A 41 5.18 -6.41 -3.79
CA ILE A 41 5.75 -7.33 -2.80
C ILE A 41 5.96 -6.59 -1.49
N THR A 42 5.57 -7.19 -0.36
CA THR A 42 5.84 -6.60 0.96
C THR A 42 7.21 -7.02 1.46
N GLY A 43 8.16 -6.09 1.47
CA GLY A 43 9.55 -6.35 1.80
C GLY A 43 9.74 -6.84 3.23
N LEU A 44 9.08 -6.24 4.22
CA LEU A 44 9.23 -6.63 5.63
C LEU A 44 8.70 -8.03 5.94
N THR A 45 7.76 -8.56 5.17
CA THR A 45 7.28 -9.95 5.29
C THR A 45 8.43 -10.95 5.09
N GLN A 46 9.41 -10.60 4.29
CA GLN A 46 10.54 -11.49 3.98
C GLN A 46 11.52 -11.65 5.15
N GLY A 47 11.60 -10.65 6.03
CA GLY A 47 12.41 -10.66 7.25
C GLY A 47 13.91 -10.45 7.03
N THR A 48 14.50 -10.89 5.91
CA THR A 48 15.92 -10.67 5.58
C THR A 48 16.12 -10.21 4.14
N PRO A 49 17.25 -9.52 3.84
CA PRO A 49 17.60 -9.10 2.49
C PRO A 49 17.68 -10.28 1.48
N GLU A 50 18.21 -11.42 1.91
CA GLU A 50 18.35 -12.61 1.04
C GLU A 50 16.97 -13.17 0.65
N LYS A 51 16.06 -13.24 1.60
CA LYS A 51 14.68 -13.68 1.33
C LYS A 51 13.94 -12.70 0.42
N LEU A 52 14.13 -11.38 0.63
CA LEU A 52 13.57 -10.39 -0.27
C LEU A 52 14.14 -10.53 -1.69
N THR A 53 15.45 -10.75 -1.82
CA THR A 53 16.09 -11.01 -3.11
C THR A 53 15.48 -12.24 -3.80
N ALA A 54 15.27 -13.33 -3.06
CA ALA A 54 14.65 -14.54 -3.59
C ALA A 54 13.19 -14.27 -4.05
N GLU A 55 12.41 -13.51 -3.27
CA GLU A 55 11.03 -13.17 -3.61
C GLU A 55 10.94 -12.23 -4.83
N ILE A 56 11.84 -11.26 -4.95
CA ILE A 56 11.96 -10.41 -6.14
C ILE A 56 12.29 -11.26 -7.39
N ASN A 57 13.25 -12.16 -7.30
CA ASN A 57 13.60 -13.03 -8.40
C ASN A 57 12.43 -13.94 -8.81
N LYS A 58 11.75 -14.53 -7.83
CA LYS A 58 10.53 -15.32 -8.07
C LYS A 58 9.46 -14.51 -8.80
N CYS A 59 9.22 -13.25 -8.40
CA CYS A 59 8.28 -12.39 -9.10
C CYS A 59 8.71 -12.10 -10.54
N LYS A 60 10.01 -11.88 -10.78
CA LYS A 60 10.57 -11.68 -12.13
C LYS A 60 10.43 -12.92 -13.03
N ASP A 61 10.47 -14.13 -12.45
CA ASP A 61 10.21 -15.35 -13.19
C ASP A 61 8.74 -15.52 -13.57
N MET A 62 7.83 -14.79 -12.91
CA MET A 62 6.38 -14.88 -13.09
C MET A 62 5.80 -13.74 -13.93
N THR A 63 6.53 -12.62 -14.10
CA THR A 63 6.09 -11.47 -14.89
C THR A 63 7.25 -10.67 -15.46
N ASP A 64 7.06 -10.16 -16.67
CA ASP A 64 7.93 -9.15 -17.32
C ASP A 64 7.38 -7.71 -17.13
N LYS A 65 6.24 -7.57 -16.46
CA LYS A 65 5.57 -6.30 -16.21
C LYS A 65 6.14 -5.59 -14.97
N PRO A 66 5.96 -4.24 -14.87
CA PRO A 66 6.36 -3.50 -13.68
C PRO A 66 5.70 -4.04 -12.41
N PHE A 67 6.48 -4.19 -11.35
CA PHE A 67 5.99 -4.44 -9.99
C PHE A 67 6.82 -3.62 -8.99
N GLY A 68 6.30 -3.44 -7.79
CA GLY A 68 6.95 -2.68 -6.74
C GLY A 68 7.30 -3.51 -5.51
N VAL A 69 8.04 -2.90 -4.60
CA VAL A 69 8.30 -3.43 -3.25
C VAL A 69 7.86 -2.41 -2.22
N ASN A 70 7.11 -2.87 -1.20
CA ASN A 70 6.72 -2.05 -0.06
C ASN A 70 7.78 -2.10 1.05
N LEU A 71 8.11 -0.94 1.60
CA LEU A 71 8.89 -0.76 2.81
C LEU A 71 8.11 0.10 3.82
N THR A 72 7.73 -0.49 4.94
CA THR A 72 7.01 0.19 6.01
C THR A 72 7.98 0.58 7.14
N PHE A 73 8.09 1.87 7.42
CA PHE A 73 8.96 2.43 8.45
C PHE A 73 8.18 2.67 9.73
N LEU A 74 8.09 1.65 10.58
CA LEU A 74 7.45 1.75 11.90
C LEU A 74 8.46 1.51 13.01
N PRO A 75 8.24 2.10 14.20
CA PRO A 75 9.00 1.73 15.39
C PRO A 75 8.88 0.22 15.64
N SER A 76 10.01 -0.43 15.90
CA SER A 76 10.06 -1.87 16.16
C SER A 76 11.07 -2.16 17.25
N LEU A 77 10.79 -3.16 18.09
CA LEU A 77 11.74 -3.65 19.11
C LEU A 77 13.00 -4.23 18.45
N THR A 78 12.85 -4.85 17.29
CA THR A 78 13.96 -5.32 16.46
C THR A 78 13.85 -4.63 15.10
N PRO A 79 14.61 -3.53 14.90
CA PRO A 79 14.58 -2.80 13.64
C PRO A 79 14.96 -3.69 12.46
N PRO A 80 14.19 -3.68 11.36
CA PRO A 80 14.57 -4.37 10.13
C PRO A 80 15.89 -3.83 9.54
N ASP A 81 16.62 -4.68 8.83
CA ASP A 81 17.78 -4.26 8.05
C ASP A 81 17.36 -3.49 6.78
N TYR A 82 16.90 -2.26 6.97
CA TYR A 82 16.49 -1.40 5.84
C TYR A 82 17.60 -1.17 4.81
N PRO A 83 18.89 -0.96 5.19
CA PRO A 83 19.96 -0.85 4.20
C PRO A 83 20.06 -2.10 3.32
N GLY A 84 20.08 -3.28 3.90
CA GLY A 84 20.14 -4.55 3.16
C GLY A 84 18.91 -4.81 2.30
N LEU A 85 17.71 -4.48 2.80
CA LEU A 85 16.47 -4.57 2.02
C LEU A 85 16.48 -3.63 0.80
N ILE A 86 16.96 -2.39 0.98
CA ILE A 86 17.08 -1.41 -0.12
C ILE A 86 18.13 -1.89 -1.14
N GLU A 87 19.25 -2.43 -0.68
CA GLU A 87 20.26 -3.01 -1.57
C GLU A 87 19.68 -4.18 -2.40
N SER A 88 18.87 -5.04 -1.78
CA SER A 88 18.17 -6.13 -2.48
C SER A 88 17.22 -5.61 -3.56
N ILE A 89 16.47 -4.55 -3.28
CA ILE A 89 15.58 -3.87 -4.24
C ILE A 89 16.39 -3.34 -5.43
N ILE A 90 17.49 -2.63 -5.16
CA ILE A 90 18.35 -2.04 -6.19
C ILE A 90 18.99 -3.13 -7.05
N LYS A 91 19.62 -4.14 -6.43
CA LYS A 91 20.25 -5.28 -7.15
C LYS A 91 19.23 -6.10 -7.92
N GLY A 92 18.02 -6.23 -7.39
CA GLY A 92 16.90 -6.89 -8.06
C GLY A 92 16.36 -6.13 -9.27
N GLY A 93 16.78 -4.87 -9.49
CA GLY A 93 16.34 -4.04 -10.61
C GLY A 93 14.91 -3.52 -10.49
N VAL A 94 14.32 -3.57 -9.29
CA VAL A 94 12.97 -3.03 -9.03
C VAL A 94 12.99 -1.51 -9.20
N LYS A 95 12.00 -0.96 -9.90
CA LYS A 95 11.94 0.47 -10.24
C LYS A 95 10.90 1.25 -9.44
N ILE A 96 10.10 0.58 -8.63
CA ILE A 96 9.01 1.20 -7.87
C ILE A 96 9.09 0.74 -6.42
N VAL A 97 9.10 1.69 -5.49
CA VAL A 97 9.03 1.43 -4.05
C VAL A 97 7.82 2.16 -3.47
N GLU A 98 6.93 1.42 -2.83
CA GLU A 98 5.91 1.98 -1.96
C GLU A 98 6.48 2.10 -0.55
N THR A 99 6.38 3.27 0.05
CA THR A 99 6.78 3.49 1.45
C THR A 99 5.57 3.81 2.32
N ALA A 100 5.58 3.38 3.57
CA ALA A 100 4.51 3.63 4.53
C ALA A 100 5.08 3.90 5.93
N GLY A 101 4.23 4.41 6.83
CA GLY A 101 4.61 4.73 8.20
C GLY A 101 5.36 6.04 8.32
N SER A 102 6.56 6.02 8.88
CA SER A 102 7.36 7.23 9.12
C SER A 102 7.91 7.84 7.82
N ASN A 103 8.29 9.12 7.91
CA ASN A 103 8.87 9.90 6.82
C ASN A 103 10.05 9.19 6.12
N PRO A 104 9.99 8.93 4.79
CA PRO A 104 11.01 8.21 4.05
C PRO A 104 12.25 9.05 3.67
N ALA A 105 12.35 10.32 4.08
CA ALA A 105 13.40 11.25 3.67
C ALA A 105 14.82 10.69 3.76
N LYS A 106 15.10 9.87 4.77
CA LYS A 106 16.42 9.23 4.95
C LYS A 106 16.81 8.34 3.77
N TRP A 107 15.83 7.69 3.13
CA TRP A 107 16.05 6.68 2.11
C TRP A 107 15.84 7.18 0.68
N LEU A 108 15.18 8.34 0.52
CA LEU A 108 14.93 8.92 -0.79
C LEU A 108 16.19 9.14 -1.62
N PRO A 109 17.31 9.69 -1.10
CA PRO A 109 18.50 9.94 -1.92
C PRO A 109 19.00 8.68 -2.61
N VAL A 110 19.19 7.58 -1.88
CA VAL A 110 19.71 6.33 -2.44
C VAL A 110 18.72 5.71 -3.44
N LEU A 111 17.41 5.77 -3.18
CA LEU A 111 16.40 5.26 -4.11
C LEU A 111 16.38 6.08 -5.42
N LYS A 112 16.45 7.40 -5.31
CA LYS A 112 16.47 8.32 -6.45
C LYS A 112 17.73 8.19 -7.31
N GLU A 113 18.89 8.03 -6.69
CA GLU A 113 20.17 7.79 -7.39
C GLU A 113 20.09 6.58 -8.33
N HIS A 114 19.28 5.57 -7.98
CA HIS A 114 19.06 4.38 -8.80
C HIS A 114 17.82 4.45 -9.72
N GLY A 115 17.23 5.65 -9.86
CA GLY A 115 16.07 5.89 -10.72
C GLY A 115 14.78 5.23 -10.24
N ILE A 116 14.70 4.90 -8.94
CA ILE A 116 13.52 4.26 -8.34
C ILE A 116 12.44 5.31 -8.06
N LYS A 117 11.22 5.05 -8.50
CA LYS A 117 10.03 5.85 -8.20
C LYS A 117 9.51 5.51 -6.81
N VAL A 118 9.22 6.52 -6.01
CA VAL A 118 8.75 6.35 -4.64
C VAL A 118 7.32 6.86 -4.49
N ILE A 119 6.42 5.97 -4.09
CA ILE A 119 5.04 6.28 -3.71
C ILE A 119 4.96 6.22 -2.19
N HIS A 120 4.57 7.31 -1.52
CA HIS A 120 4.45 7.31 -0.07
C HIS A 120 2.99 7.30 0.39
N LYS A 121 2.65 6.42 1.34
CA LYS A 121 1.30 6.33 1.92
C LYS A 121 1.10 7.40 3.00
N CYS A 122 0.01 8.16 2.89
CA CYS A 122 -0.30 9.30 3.75
C CYS A 122 -1.76 9.29 4.18
N CYS A 123 -2.03 9.46 5.47
CA CYS A 123 -3.39 9.54 6.01
C CYS A 123 -3.92 10.99 6.16
N SER A 124 -3.19 11.98 5.67
CA SER A 124 -3.62 13.39 5.70
C SER A 124 -2.95 14.20 4.58
N VAL A 125 -3.60 15.27 4.16
CA VAL A 125 -3.04 16.21 3.15
C VAL A 125 -1.73 16.82 3.63
N ARG A 126 -1.62 17.16 4.91
CA ARG A 126 -0.37 17.66 5.50
C ARG A 126 0.81 16.69 5.30
N HIS A 127 0.57 15.39 5.50
CA HIS A 127 1.60 14.37 5.28
C HIS A 127 1.90 14.19 3.79
N ALA A 128 0.89 14.27 2.94
CA ALA A 128 1.05 14.19 1.49
C ALA A 128 1.89 15.36 0.94
N LEU A 129 1.62 16.60 1.36
CA LEU A 129 2.43 17.78 1.04
C LEU A 129 3.87 17.65 1.57
N LYS A 130 4.04 17.05 2.75
CA LYS A 130 5.40 16.77 3.26
C LYS A 130 6.12 15.75 2.41
N ALA A 131 5.45 14.67 1.97
CA ALA A 131 6.01 13.67 1.07
C ALA A 131 6.42 14.30 -0.28
N GLU A 132 5.58 15.14 -0.86
CA GLU A 132 5.90 15.93 -2.06
C GLU A 132 7.15 16.80 -1.83
N SER A 133 7.18 17.57 -0.74
CA SER A 133 8.27 18.52 -0.44
C SER A 133 9.65 17.86 -0.26
N ILE A 134 9.68 16.57 0.12
CA ILE A 134 10.93 15.82 0.28
C ILE A 134 11.32 15.02 -0.97
N GLY A 135 10.49 15.06 -2.03
CA GLY A 135 10.81 14.49 -3.35
C GLY A 135 10.25 13.10 -3.63
N CYS A 136 9.15 12.67 -2.97
CA CYS A 136 8.39 11.51 -3.43
C CYS A 136 7.81 11.77 -4.82
N ASP A 137 7.69 10.73 -5.66
CA ASP A 137 7.16 10.88 -7.03
C ASP A 137 5.63 10.88 -7.06
N ALA A 138 5.02 10.19 -6.10
CA ALA A 138 3.57 10.15 -5.91
C ALA A 138 3.23 9.86 -4.45
N VAL A 139 1.97 10.01 -4.10
CA VAL A 139 1.43 9.61 -2.80
C VAL A 139 0.21 8.72 -2.95
N SER A 140 0.03 7.79 -1.99
CA SER A 140 -1.23 7.09 -1.77
C SER A 140 -1.93 7.77 -0.60
N VAL A 141 -3.10 8.33 -0.86
CA VAL A 141 -3.89 9.07 0.14
C VAL A 141 -4.88 8.10 0.76
N ASP A 142 -4.63 7.73 2.02
CA ASP A 142 -5.37 6.69 2.73
C ASP A 142 -6.45 7.35 3.61
N GLY A 143 -7.73 7.23 3.21
CA GLY A 143 -8.86 7.70 3.99
C GLY A 143 -9.18 6.83 5.20
N PHE A 144 -10.05 7.32 6.07
CA PHE A 144 -10.49 6.63 7.29
C PHE A 144 -11.06 5.23 7.03
N GLU A 145 -11.57 4.98 5.83
CA GLU A 145 -12.15 3.69 5.42
C GLU A 145 -11.11 2.58 5.21
N CYS A 146 -9.81 2.88 5.24
CA CYS A 146 -8.79 1.89 4.93
C CYS A 146 -8.71 0.80 6.02
N GLY A 147 -8.40 -0.42 5.60
CA GLY A 147 -7.97 -1.50 6.47
C GLY A 147 -6.53 -1.30 6.93
N GLY A 148 -6.16 -1.81 8.09
CA GLY A 148 -4.87 -1.51 8.71
C GLY A 148 -4.87 -0.14 9.39
N HIS A 149 -3.88 0.70 9.14
CA HIS A 149 -3.67 1.97 9.85
C HIS A 149 -4.28 3.17 9.10
N PRO A 150 -5.52 3.62 9.45
CA PRO A 150 -6.17 4.78 8.80
C PRO A 150 -5.64 6.13 9.29
N GLY A 151 -4.70 6.14 10.24
CA GLY A 151 -4.31 7.35 10.97
C GLY A 151 -5.25 7.67 12.12
N GLU A 152 -5.08 8.85 12.72
CA GLU A 152 -5.78 9.24 13.95
C GLU A 152 -6.81 10.36 13.73
N ASP A 153 -6.90 10.91 12.51
CA ASP A 153 -7.69 12.11 12.22
C ASP A 153 -9.13 11.80 11.73
N ASP A 154 -9.44 10.53 11.47
CA ASP A 154 -10.76 10.02 11.06
C ASP A 154 -11.36 10.73 9.82
N VAL A 155 -10.54 11.20 8.90
CA VAL A 155 -11.00 11.93 7.72
C VAL A 155 -11.34 10.95 6.58
N PRO A 156 -12.61 10.89 6.13
CA PRO A 156 -13.01 10.01 5.03
C PRO A 156 -12.56 10.56 3.67
N ASN A 157 -12.48 9.65 2.69
CA ASN A 157 -12.01 9.98 1.34
C ASN A 157 -12.82 11.07 0.63
N PHE A 158 -14.12 11.18 0.88
CA PHE A 158 -14.94 12.25 0.29
C PHE A 158 -14.52 13.68 0.67
N ILE A 159 -13.80 13.83 1.79
CA ILE A 159 -13.22 15.10 2.23
C ILE A 159 -11.73 15.16 1.84
N LEU A 160 -11.02 14.04 2.03
CA LEU A 160 -9.57 13.99 1.91
C LEU A 160 -9.09 14.11 0.46
N LEU A 161 -9.74 13.41 -0.49
CA LEU A 161 -9.28 13.36 -1.89
C LEU A 161 -9.46 14.69 -2.63
N PRO A 162 -10.63 15.38 -2.58
CA PRO A 162 -10.76 16.70 -3.22
C PRO A 162 -9.76 17.71 -2.66
N ARG A 163 -9.54 17.68 -1.32
CA ARG A 163 -8.56 18.53 -0.68
C ARG A 163 -7.13 18.21 -1.15
N ALA A 164 -6.79 16.94 -1.32
CA ALA A 164 -5.50 16.52 -1.87
C ALA A 164 -5.33 16.98 -3.32
N ALA A 165 -6.39 16.89 -4.13
CA ALA A 165 -6.38 17.34 -5.52
C ALA A 165 -6.14 18.85 -5.68
N ASP A 166 -6.67 19.65 -4.74
CA ASP A 166 -6.50 21.12 -4.77
C ASP A 166 -5.08 21.55 -4.37
N GLU A 167 -4.37 20.75 -3.59
CA GLU A 167 -3.08 21.15 -2.98
C GLU A 167 -1.85 20.44 -3.53
N LEU A 168 -1.98 19.22 -4.07
CA LEU A 168 -0.85 18.43 -4.56
C LEU A 168 -0.54 18.72 -6.03
N SER A 169 0.75 18.86 -6.36
CA SER A 169 1.23 18.95 -7.74
C SER A 169 1.64 17.59 -8.29
N ILE A 170 2.12 16.68 -7.43
CA ILE A 170 2.48 15.31 -7.83
C ILE A 170 1.25 14.41 -7.98
N PRO A 171 1.35 13.32 -8.75
CA PRO A 171 0.27 12.34 -8.86
C PRO A 171 -0.10 11.74 -7.51
N PHE A 172 -1.39 11.41 -7.33
CA PHE A 172 -1.82 10.65 -6.16
C PHE A 172 -2.88 9.61 -6.48
N VAL A 173 -2.92 8.56 -5.69
CA VAL A 173 -3.93 7.50 -5.76
C VAL A 173 -4.80 7.51 -4.50
N ALA A 174 -6.08 7.24 -4.68
CA ALA A 174 -7.03 7.06 -3.60
C ALA A 174 -6.87 5.69 -2.95
N SER A 175 -6.87 5.62 -1.62
CA SER A 175 -6.79 4.38 -0.85
C SER A 175 -7.78 4.40 0.32
N GLY A 176 -8.28 3.22 0.69
CA GLY A 176 -9.33 3.09 1.70
C GLY A 176 -10.74 3.07 1.09
N GLY A 177 -11.47 1.99 1.34
CA GLY A 177 -12.80 1.78 0.78
C GLY A 177 -12.84 1.46 -0.73
N MET A 178 -11.69 1.40 -1.40
CA MET A 178 -11.57 1.13 -2.83
C MET A 178 -11.73 -0.37 -3.11
N ALA A 179 -12.64 -0.74 -4.01
CA ALA A 179 -12.97 -2.14 -4.22
C ALA A 179 -13.26 -2.57 -5.67
N ASP A 180 -13.80 -1.68 -6.51
CA ASP A 180 -14.23 -2.00 -7.87
C ASP A 180 -14.25 -0.78 -8.79
N GLY A 181 -14.78 -0.94 -10.02
CA GLY A 181 -14.82 0.13 -11.02
C GLY A 181 -15.61 1.36 -10.57
N ARG A 182 -16.58 1.23 -9.66
CA ARG A 182 -17.34 2.37 -9.12
C ARG A 182 -16.44 3.25 -8.26
N SER A 183 -15.62 2.63 -7.41
CA SER A 183 -14.64 3.36 -6.59
C SER A 183 -13.52 3.96 -7.43
N LEU A 184 -13.11 3.31 -8.54
CA LEU A 184 -12.17 3.92 -9.48
C LEU A 184 -12.74 5.18 -10.12
N VAL A 185 -13.98 5.12 -10.64
CA VAL A 185 -14.64 6.29 -11.23
C VAL A 185 -14.80 7.42 -10.23
N ALA A 186 -15.22 7.10 -8.99
CA ALA A 186 -15.34 8.06 -7.91
C ALA A 186 -13.99 8.70 -7.56
N SER A 187 -12.92 7.91 -7.45
CA SER A 187 -11.57 8.41 -7.18
C SER A 187 -11.09 9.39 -8.25
N LEU A 188 -11.28 9.04 -9.53
CA LEU A 188 -10.91 9.91 -10.64
C LEU A 188 -11.75 11.21 -10.67
N ALA A 189 -13.05 11.12 -10.37
CA ALA A 189 -13.93 12.28 -10.28
C ALA A 189 -13.56 13.23 -9.13
N MET A 190 -12.97 12.69 -8.04
CA MET A 190 -12.44 13.46 -6.92
C MET A 190 -11.00 13.96 -7.13
N GLY A 191 -10.43 13.77 -8.33
CA GLY A 191 -9.14 14.31 -8.73
C GLY A 191 -7.94 13.38 -8.52
N ALA A 192 -8.13 12.15 -8.04
CA ALA A 192 -7.05 11.17 -7.96
C ALA A 192 -6.66 10.64 -9.36
N ASP A 193 -5.43 10.17 -9.50
CA ASP A 193 -4.91 9.59 -10.75
C ASP A 193 -5.13 8.06 -10.84
N GLY A 194 -5.71 7.45 -9.82
CA GLY A 194 -5.97 6.03 -9.73
C GLY A 194 -6.38 5.61 -8.33
N MET A 195 -6.38 4.32 -8.06
CA MET A 195 -6.70 3.78 -6.74
C MET A 195 -5.70 2.72 -6.28
N ASN A 196 -5.54 2.63 -4.96
CA ASN A 196 -4.79 1.60 -4.26
C ASN A 196 -5.77 0.74 -3.44
N MET A 197 -5.72 -0.57 -3.61
CA MET A 197 -6.63 -1.52 -2.97
C MET A 197 -5.87 -2.54 -2.12
N GLY A 198 -6.46 -2.93 -0.99
CA GLY A 198 -5.98 -4.01 -0.13
C GLY A 198 -6.95 -5.19 -0.10
N THR A 199 -8.00 -5.09 0.69
CA THR A 199 -8.94 -6.18 1.02
C THR A 199 -9.52 -6.90 -0.20
N ARG A 200 -9.77 -6.19 -1.30
CA ARG A 200 -10.23 -6.80 -2.55
C ARG A 200 -9.23 -7.84 -3.08
N PHE A 201 -7.93 -7.56 -2.97
CA PHE A 201 -6.89 -8.48 -3.40
C PHE A 201 -6.64 -9.62 -2.39
N VAL A 202 -6.91 -9.42 -1.10
CA VAL A 202 -6.80 -10.49 -0.08
C VAL A 202 -7.68 -11.69 -0.41
N VAL A 203 -8.84 -11.47 -1.02
CA VAL A 203 -9.81 -12.54 -1.34
C VAL A 203 -9.61 -13.18 -2.72
N THR A 204 -8.55 -12.82 -3.43
CA THR A 204 -8.23 -13.45 -4.72
C THR A 204 -7.58 -14.83 -4.53
N LYS A 205 -7.56 -15.64 -5.58
CA LYS A 205 -6.95 -16.98 -5.56
C LYS A 205 -5.45 -16.90 -5.34
N GLU A 206 -4.82 -15.88 -5.88
CA GLU A 206 -3.37 -15.65 -5.85
C GLU A 206 -2.87 -15.15 -4.50
N ALA A 207 -3.76 -14.61 -3.65
CA ALA A 207 -3.36 -14.20 -2.30
C ALA A 207 -3.07 -15.43 -1.42
N PRO A 208 -1.91 -15.51 -0.77
CA PRO A 208 -1.50 -16.65 0.05
C PRO A 208 -2.17 -16.65 1.43
N VAL A 209 -3.47 -16.48 1.44
CA VAL A 209 -4.30 -16.39 2.66
C VAL A 209 -5.18 -17.62 2.74
N HIS A 210 -5.34 -18.16 3.96
CA HIS A 210 -6.16 -19.35 4.20
C HIS A 210 -7.61 -19.12 3.76
N GLU A 211 -8.22 -20.11 3.12
CA GLU A 211 -9.57 -20.01 2.55
C GLU A 211 -10.62 -19.57 3.56
N ASN A 212 -10.55 -20.04 4.81
CA ASN A 212 -11.49 -19.60 5.86
C ASN A 212 -11.44 -18.09 6.13
N VAL A 213 -10.27 -17.45 5.95
CA VAL A 213 -10.13 -15.99 6.08
C VAL A 213 -10.77 -15.30 4.89
N LYS A 214 -10.55 -15.81 3.67
CA LYS A 214 -11.20 -15.29 2.45
C LYS A 214 -12.71 -15.41 2.55
N GLU A 215 -13.23 -16.57 2.99
CA GLU A 215 -14.66 -16.78 3.21
C GLU A 215 -15.24 -15.85 4.27
N ALA A 216 -14.53 -15.61 5.37
CA ALA A 216 -14.96 -14.68 6.40
C ALA A 216 -15.08 -13.24 5.83
N ILE A 217 -14.11 -12.80 5.03
CA ILE A 217 -14.16 -11.49 4.38
C ILE A 217 -15.31 -11.42 3.37
N LEU A 218 -15.53 -12.47 2.58
CA LEU A 218 -16.62 -12.51 1.59
C LEU A 218 -18.02 -12.49 2.22
N LYS A 219 -18.17 -12.98 3.44
CA LYS A 219 -19.43 -12.97 4.20
C LYS A 219 -19.63 -11.69 5.00
N ALA A 220 -18.55 -10.91 5.20
CA ALA A 220 -18.59 -9.68 6.00
C ALA A 220 -19.37 -8.56 5.31
N THR A 221 -19.96 -7.72 6.12
CA THR A 221 -20.63 -6.48 5.74
C THR A 221 -19.80 -5.26 6.15
N GLU A 222 -20.27 -4.08 5.82
CA GLU A 222 -19.64 -2.81 6.24
C GLU A 222 -19.60 -2.62 7.77
N LEU A 223 -20.36 -3.39 8.52
CA LEU A 223 -20.43 -3.33 9.99
C LEU A 223 -19.44 -4.29 10.68
N ASP A 224 -18.80 -5.18 9.94
CA ASP A 224 -17.95 -6.24 10.49
C ASP A 224 -16.49 -5.83 10.62
N THR A 225 -16.22 -4.54 10.87
CA THR A 225 -14.88 -4.06 11.21
C THR A 225 -14.85 -3.39 12.58
N ARG A 226 -13.67 -3.38 13.21
CA ARG A 226 -13.41 -2.65 14.47
C ARG A 226 -12.14 -1.83 14.35
N LEU A 227 -12.12 -0.69 15.03
CA LEU A 227 -10.90 0.06 15.29
C LEU A 227 -10.32 -0.40 16.61
N VAL A 228 -9.07 -0.83 16.58
CA VAL A 228 -8.33 -1.31 17.76
C VAL A 228 -7.10 -0.42 18.00
N MET A 229 -6.47 -0.54 19.16
CA MET A 229 -5.23 0.13 19.57
C MET A 229 -5.28 1.68 19.53
N ARG A 230 -6.46 2.28 19.44
CA ARG A 230 -6.65 3.75 19.43
C ARG A 230 -6.09 4.45 20.68
N PRO A 231 -6.24 3.91 21.92
CA PRO A 231 -5.62 4.52 23.11
C PRO A 231 -4.10 4.62 23.02
N LEU A 232 -3.46 3.77 22.23
CA LEU A 232 -2.02 3.75 22.00
C LEU A 232 -1.58 4.66 20.83
N ARG A 233 -2.52 5.39 20.21
CA ARG A 233 -2.30 6.18 18.99
C ARG A 233 -1.63 5.38 17.87
N ASN A 234 -2.05 4.13 17.74
CA ASN A 234 -1.66 3.18 16.70
C ASN A 234 -2.92 2.50 16.15
N THR A 235 -3.91 3.33 15.77
CA THR A 235 -5.23 2.86 15.36
C THR A 235 -5.15 1.93 14.16
N GLU A 236 -5.75 0.77 14.27
CA GLU A 236 -5.89 -0.20 13.20
C GLU A 236 -7.36 -0.55 12.97
N ARG A 237 -7.78 -0.61 11.69
CA ARG A 237 -9.06 -1.19 11.30
C ARG A 237 -8.86 -2.66 10.93
N VAL A 238 -9.53 -3.53 11.66
CA VAL A 238 -9.43 -4.99 11.49
C VAL A 238 -10.81 -5.61 11.26
N LEU A 239 -10.84 -6.79 10.64
CA LEU A 239 -12.07 -7.60 10.58
C LEU A 239 -12.44 -8.05 12.00
N ASN A 240 -13.71 -7.86 12.37
CA ASN A 240 -14.19 -8.25 13.70
C ASN A 240 -14.25 -9.77 13.86
N ASN A 241 -13.73 -10.27 14.97
CA ASN A 241 -13.81 -11.68 15.37
C ASN A 241 -13.66 -11.83 16.89
N ALA A 242 -13.80 -13.05 17.40
CA ALA A 242 -13.71 -13.31 18.83
C ALA A 242 -12.38 -12.86 19.47
N ALA A 243 -11.25 -12.95 18.75
CA ALA A 243 -9.95 -12.51 19.24
C ALA A 243 -9.89 -10.98 19.36
N VAL A 244 -10.48 -10.27 18.40
CA VAL A 244 -10.59 -8.81 18.42
C VAL A 244 -11.45 -8.33 19.59
N GLU A 245 -12.60 -8.97 19.82
CA GLU A 245 -13.49 -8.62 20.95
C GLU A 245 -12.78 -8.86 22.30
N LEU A 246 -12.03 -9.96 22.46
CA LEU A 246 -11.21 -10.21 23.64
C LEU A 246 -10.11 -9.17 23.82
N SER A 247 -9.44 -8.77 22.74
CA SER A 247 -8.41 -7.72 22.76
C SER A 247 -8.98 -6.40 23.28
N LEU A 248 -10.18 -6.01 22.87
CA LEU A 248 -10.83 -4.78 23.31
C LEU A 248 -11.15 -4.74 24.80
N ILE A 249 -11.34 -5.89 25.44
CA ILE A 249 -11.57 -5.99 26.91
C ILE A 249 -10.29 -5.65 27.69
N HIS A 250 -9.12 -5.95 27.14
CA HIS A 250 -7.84 -5.80 27.82
C HIS A 250 -7.08 -4.51 27.45
N ILE A 251 -7.54 -3.78 26.45
CA ILE A 251 -6.98 -2.51 26.01
C ILE A 251 -7.84 -1.33 26.49
#